data_fc4048270284fac10f79990935d8b7f0
#
_entry.id   fc4048270284fac10f79990935d8b7f0
#
_cell.length_a   1.000
_cell.length_b   1.000
_cell.length_c   1.000
_cell.angle_alpha   90.00
_cell.angle_beta   90.00
_cell.angle_gamma   90.00
#
_symmetry.space_group_name_H-M   'P 1'
#
loop_
_entity.id
_entity.type
_entity.pdbx_description
1 polymer ?
#
loop_
_entity_poly.entity_id
_entity_poly.type
_entity_poly.pdbx_seq_one_letter_code
_entity_poly.pdbx_strand_id
1 'polypeptide(L)'
;MSGLILDSGAVSYFADASADYARAVMAVFGSEDLWPPRVPSVVLVECLTGHPQKDARTHMFLKGCDVTTILTESAARRAARLRTLAGRGSAVDAALVALAEPRGLIITSDKQDLTALAANAMGVTIEVI
;
A
#
# COMPACT_ATOMS: atom_id res chain seq x y z
N MET A 1 -2.14 5.41 10.91
CA MET A 1 -3.04 4.24 10.74
C MET A 1 -2.21 2.98 10.93
N SER A 2 -2.56 2.17 11.91
CA SER A 2 -1.91 0.87 12.06
C SER A 2 -2.57 -0.13 11.10
N GLY A 3 -1.85 -1.20 10.78
CA GLY A 3 -2.35 -2.24 9.90
C GLY A 3 -1.50 -2.41 8.64
N LEU A 4 -1.98 -3.28 7.76
CA LEU A 4 -1.28 -3.63 6.53
C LEU A 4 -1.76 -2.74 5.39
N ILE A 5 -0.82 -2.12 4.70
CA ILE A 5 -1.09 -1.26 3.55
C ILE A 5 -0.32 -1.78 2.35
N LEU A 6 -0.96 -1.81 1.19
CA LEU A 6 -0.36 -2.29 -0.05
C LEU A 6 -0.14 -1.13 -1.02
N ASP A 7 1.04 -1.09 -1.64
CA ASP A 7 1.28 -0.21 -2.78
C ASP A 7 0.81 -0.87 -4.09
N SER A 8 0.98 -0.20 -5.21
CA SER A 8 0.54 -0.70 -6.52
C SER A 8 1.24 -2.00 -6.92
N GLY A 9 2.54 -2.08 -6.66
CA GLY A 9 3.32 -3.30 -6.93
C GLY A 9 2.86 -4.49 -6.11
N ALA A 10 2.54 -4.28 -4.83
CA ALA A 10 2.01 -5.32 -3.96
C ALA A 10 0.62 -5.77 -4.42
N VAL A 11 -0.25 -4.84 -4.77
CA VAL A 11 -1.59 -5.19 -5.31
C VAL A 11 -1.45 -6.06 -6.55
N SER A 12 -0.62 -5.67 -7.50
CA SER A 12 -0.40 -6.43 -8.73
C SER A 12 0.19 -7.81 -8.44
N TYR A 13 1.14 -7.89 -7.53
CA TYR A 13 1.74 -9.15 -7.13
C TYR A 13 0.71 -10.14 -6.57
N PHE A 14 -0.11 -9.70 -5.62
CA PHE A 14 -1.12 -10.58 -5.03
C PHE A 14 -2.26 -10.88 -6.01
N ALA A 15 -2.63 -9.94 -6.87
CA ALA A 15 -3.66 -10.18 -7.89
C ALA A 15 -3.24 -11.28 -8.88
N ASP A 16 -1.95 -11.39 -9.18
CA ASP A 16 -1.39 -12.37 -10.10
C ASP A 16 -0.93 -13.66 -9.41
N ALA A 17 -0.90 -13.69 -8.08
CA ALA A 17 -0.45 -14.84 -7.32
C ALA A 17 -1.42 -16.02 -7.45
N SER A 18 -0.89 -17.24 -7.25
CA SER A 18 -1.74 -18.43 -7.16
C SER A 18 -2.68 -18.35 -5.96
N ALA A 19 -3.83 -19.02 -6.06
CA ALA A 19 -4.80 -19.06 -4.97
C ALA A 19 -4.20 -19.64 -3.68
N ASP A 20 -3.33 -20.64 -3.80
CA ASP A 20 -2.68 -21.27 -2.65
C ASP A 20 -1.72 -20.30 -1.94
N TYR A 21 -0.93 -19.56 -2.72
CA TYR A 21 -0.03 -18.56 -2.17
C TYR A 21 -0.81 -17.42 -1.48
N ALA A 22 -1.85 -16.91 -2.13
CA ALA A 22 -2.69 -15.86 -1.56
C ALA A 22 -3.31 -16.31 -0.22
N ARG A 23 -3.81 -17.55 -0.15
CA ARG A 23 -4.35 -18.11 1.10
C ARG A 23 -3.31 -18.22 2.19
N ALA A 24 -2.09 -18.62 1.86
CA ALA A 24 -1.00 -18.73 2.82
C ALA A 24 -0.64 -17.37 3.40
N VAL A 25 -0.54 -16.35 2.57
CA VAL A 25 -0.28 -14.97 3.00
C VAL A 25 -1.42 -14.44 3.88
N MET A 26 -2.67 -14.66 3.46
CA MET A 26 -3.85 -14.27 4.24
C MET A 26 -3.87 -14.92 5.62
N ALA A 27 -3.48 -16.21 5.70
CA ALA A 27 -3.44 -16.92 6.98
C ALA A 27 -2.41 -16.30 7.93
N VAL A 28 -1.23 -15.94 7.42
CA VAL A 28 -0.18 -15.31 8.23
C VAL A 28 -0.62 -13.95 8.74
N PHE A 29 -1.05 -13.05 7.86
CA PHE A 29 -1.45 -11.70 8.25
C PHE A 29 -2.78 -11.68 9.01
N GLY A 30 -3.68 -12.59 8.72
CA GLY A 30 -4.93 -12.74 9.46
C GLY A 30 -4.70 -13.14 10.91
N SER A 31 -3.72 -14.01 11.18
CA SER A 31 -3.37 -14.41 12.55
C SER A 31 -2.77 -13.27 13.37
N GLU A 32 -2.25 -12.23 12.70
CA GLU A 32 -1.69 -11.03 13.32
C GLU A 32 -2.67 -9.86 13.32
N ASP A 33 -3.94 -10.09 12.99
CA ASP A 33 -4.99 -9.06 12.84
C ASP A 33 -4.65 -7.99 11.78
N LEU A 34 -3.86 -8.34 10.80
CA LEU A 34 -3.45 -7.42 9.73
C LEU A 34 -4.27 -7.56 8.44
N TRP A 35 -5.15 -8.54 8.38
CA TRP A 35 -6.02 -8.75 7.22
C TRP A 35 -7.45 -8.35 7.56
N PRO A 36 -8.24 -7.67 6.69
CA PRO A 36 -7.91 -7.37 5.29
C PRO A 36 -6.91 -6.22 5.15
N PRO A 37 -6.10 -6.23 4.08
CA PRO A 37 -5.16 -5.14 3.84
C PRO A 37 -5.89 -3.89 3.38
N ARG A 38 -5.31 -2.75 3.65
CA ARG A 38 -5.82 -1.46 3.18
C ARG A 38 -5.10 -1.06 1.90
N VAL A 39 -5.88 -0.58 0.95
CA VAL A 39 -5.37 -0.06 -0.31
C VAL A 39 -5.91 1.37 -0.46
N PRO A 40 -5.08 2.40 -0.27
CA PRO A 40 -5.53 3.77 -0.52
C PRO A 40 -5.97 3.94 -1.97
N SER A 41 -7.08 4.62 -2.19
CA SER A 41 -7.66 4.73 -3.53
C SER A 41 -6.71 5.36 -4.55
N VAL A 42 -5.79 6.20 -4.12
CA VAL A 42 -4.77 6.80 -4.98
C VAL A 42 -3.86 5.73 -5.62
N VAL A 43 -3.68 4.58 -4.96
CA VAL A 43 -2.91 3.45 -5.50
C VAL A 43 -3.60 2.84 -6.72
N LEU A 44 -4.93 2.92 -6.78
CA LEU A 44 -5.69 2.38 -7.92
C LEU A 44 -5.34 3.07 -9.24
N VAL A 45 -4.91 4.32 -9.18
CA VAL A 45 -4.46 5.06 -10.37
C VAL A 45 -3.26 4.38 -11.02
N GLU A 46 -2.41 3.72 -10.22
CA GLU A 46 -1.22 3.05 -10.73
C GLU A 46 -1.44 1.57 -11.06
N CYS A 47 -2.36 0.90 -10.38
CA CYS A 47 -2.54 -0.54 -10.58
C CYS A 47 -3.71 -0.92 -11.50
N LEU A 48 -4.57 0.03 -11.86
CA LEU A 48 -5.67 -0.19 -12.81
C LEU A 48 -5.39 0.48 -14.14
N THR A 49 -5.86 -0.14 -15.23
CA THR A 49 -5.71 0.39 -16.59
C THR A 49 -6.98 1.09 -17.10
N GLY A 50 -8.12 0.84 -16.45
CA GLY A 50 -9.43 1.27 -16.94
C GLY A 50 -10.04 0.32 -17.98
N HIS A 51 -9.37 -0.78 -18.31
CA HIS A 51 -9.88 -1.81 -19.21
C HIS A 51 -10.40 -2.99 -18.37
N PRO A 52 -11.72 -3.25 -18.34
CA PRO A 52 -12.30 -4.26 -17.43
C PRO A 52 -11.67 -5.64 -17.57
N GLN A 53 -11.33 -6.07 -18.78
CA GLN A 53 -10.74 -7.38 -19.00
C GLN A 53 -9.29 -7.48 -18.46
N LYS A 54 -8.50 -6.43 -18.67
CA LYS A 54 -7.12 -6.38 -18.16
C LYS A 54 -7.09 -6.28 -16.64
N ASP A 55 -8.08 -5.61 -16.07
CA ASP A 55 -8.14 -5.33 -14.63
C ASP A 55 -8.90 -6.40 -13.85
N ALA A 56 -9.40 -7.45 -14.51
CA ALA A 56 -10.28 -8.43 -13.87
C ALA A 56 -9.68 -9.07 -12.62
N ARG A 57 -8.42 -9.50 -12.69
CA ARG A 57 -7.72 -10.11 -11.54
C ARG A 57 -7.51 -9.11 -10.42
N THR A 58 -7.12 -7.90 -10.78
CA THR A 58 -6.92 -6.82 -9.79
C THR A 58 -8.23 -6.48 -9.10
N HIS A 59 -9.33 -6.35 -9.83
CA HIS A 59 -10.65 -6.12 -9.23
C HIS A 59 -11.06 -7.27 -8.30
N MET A 60 -10.79 -8.51 -8.68
CA MET A 60 -11.11 -9.65 -7.85
C MET A 60 -10.33 -9.61 -6.53
N PHE A 61 -9.04 -9.30 -6.58
CA PHE A 61 -8.23 -9.15 -5.38
C PHE A 61 -8.71 -7.99 -4.51
N LEU A 62 -9.02 -6.84 -5.11
CA LEU A 62 -9.46 -5.64 -4.38
C LEU A 62 -10.78 -5.85 -3.63
N LYS A 63 -11.62 -6.78 -4.06
CA LYS A 63 -12.86 -7.11 -3.32
C LYS A 63 -12.58 -7.63 -1.91
N GLY A 64 -11.42 -8.23 -1.69
CA GLY A 64 -10.98 -8.70 -0.37
C GLY A 64 -10.20 -7.66 0.43
N CYS A 65 -10.04 -6.46 -0.10
CA CYS A 65 -9.28 -5.39 0.53
C CYS A 65 -10.21 -4.29 1.06
N ASP A 66 -9.68 -3.50 1.99
CA ASP A 66 -10.32 -2.27 2.44
C ASP A 66 -9.75 -1.11 1.63
N VAL A 67 -10.52 -0.62 0.66
CA VAL A 67 -10.10 0.51 -0.16
C VAL A 67 -10.39 1.81 0.58
N THR A 68 -9.34 2.52 0.99
CA THR A 68 -9.46 3.77 1.74
C THR A 68 -9.57 4.94 0.76
N THR A 69 -10.66 5.68 0.83
CA THR A 69 -11.00 6.72 -0.15
C THR A 69 -10.63 8.14 0.27
N ILE A 70 -10.16 8.35 1.52
CA ILE A 70 -9.94 9.68 2.04
C ILE A 70 -8.45 9.95 2.21
N LEU A 71 -7.97 11.00 1.53
CA LEU A 71 -6.69 11.65 1.84
C LEU A 71 -7.02 13.05 2.36
N THR A 72 -6.93 13.23 3.68
CA THR A 72 -7.23 14.52 4.30
C THR A 72 -6.17 15.58 3.93
N GLU A 73 -6.52 16.86 4.09
CA GLU A 73 -5.53 17.93 3.91
C GLU A 73 -4.35 17.73 4.85
N SER A 74 -4.58 17.34 6.08
CA SER A 74 -3.52 17.06 7.07
C SER A 74 -2.58 15.96 6.57
N ALA A 75 -3.13 14.84 6.09
CA ALA A 75 -2.33 13.74 5.54
C ALA A 75 -1.55 14.17 4.29
N ALA A 76 -2.17 14.95 3.42
CA ALA A 76 -1.51 15.47 2.22
C ALA A 76 -0.33 16.38 2.57
N ARG A 77 -0.50 17.26 3.56
CA ARG A 77 0.58 18.14 4.05
C ARG A 77 1.72 17.33 4.67
N ARG A 78 1.38 16.29 5.43
CA ARG A 78 2.39 15.38 6.00
C ARG A 78 3.14 14.63 4.91
N ALA A 79 2.45 14.14 3.88
CA ALA A 79 3.08 13.49 2.73
C ALA A 79 4.05 14.43 2.01
N ALA A 80 3.67 15.68 1.81
CA ALA A 80 4.55 16.69 1.20
C ALA A 80 5.83 16.89 2.02
N ARG A 81 5.71 16.93 3.35
CA ARG A 81 6.87 17.07 4.25
C ARG A 81 7.79 15.86 4.18
N LEU A 82 7.22 14.66 4.21
CA LEU A 82 7.99 13.41 4.09
C LEU A 82 8.76 13.36 2.76
N ARG A 83 8.11 13.75 1.68
CA ARG A 83 8.71 13.76 0.35
C ARG A 83 9.89 14.74 0.28
N THR A 84 9.75 15.91 0.86
CA THR A 84 10.83 16.91 0.94
C THR A 84 12.00 16.38 1.75
N LEU A 85 11.74 15.78 2.90
CA LEU A 85 12.79 15.24 3.78
C LEU A 85 13.52 14.07 3.14
N ALA A 86 12.81 13.20 2.43
CA ALA A 86 13.40 12.04 1.76
C ALA A 86 14.19 12.44 0.51
N GLY A 87 13.81 13.53 -0.15
CA GLY A 87 14.41 13.98 -1.40
C GLY A 87 14.11 13.08 -2.59
N ARG A 88 13.16 12.15 -2.45
CA ARG A 88 12.76 11.20 -3.48
C ARG A 88 11.39 10.61 -3.18
N GLY A 89 10.84 9.91 -4.16
CA GLY A 89 9.54 9.26 -4.04
C GLY A 89 8.44 10.03 -4.78
N SER A 90 7.44 9.30 -5.26
CA SER A 90 6.28 9.89 -5.92
C SER A 90 5.31 10.49 -4.89
N ALA A 91 4.36 11.28 -5.37
CA ALA A 91 3.27 11.77 -4.53
C ALA A 91 2.44 10.62 -3.95
N VAL A 92 2.22 9.55 -4.73
CA VAL A 92 1.50 8.35 -4.28
C VAL A 92 2.26 7.65 -3.17
N ASP A 93 3.57 7.43 -3.33
CA ASP A 93 4.40 6.80 -2.30
C ASP A 93 4.39 7.62 -1.01
N ALA A 94 4.52 8.92 -1.11
CA ALA A 94 4.50 9.80 0.05
C ALA A 94 3.14 9.77 0.76
N ALA A 95 2.05 9.75 0.00
CA ALA A 95 0.71 9.61 0.56
C ALA A 95 0.54 8.28 1.29
N LEU A 96 1.07 7.19 0.73
CA LEU A 96 1.05 5.88 1.38
C LEU A 96 1.72 5.91 2.75
N VAL A 97 2.92 6.46 2.81
CA VAL A 97 3.69 6.52 4.06
C VAL A 97 2.98 7.40 5.09
N ALA A 98 2.46 8.54 4.67
CA ALA A 98 1.70 9.41 5.56
C ALA A 98 0.46 8.72 6.13
N LEU A 99 -0.26 7.97 5.30
CA LEU A 99 -1.43 7.20 5.73
C LEU A 99 -1.06 6.03 6.65
N ALA A 100 0.14 5.47 6.50
CA ALA A 100 0.62 4.38 7.33
C ALA A 100 1.02 4.83 8.75
N GLU A 101 1.34 6.11 8.92
CA GLU A 101 1.66 6.61 10.27
C GLU A 101 0.47 6.46 11.22
N PRO A 102 0.68 6.15 12.51
CA PRO A 102 1.96 5.90 13.18
C PRO A 102 2.25 4.41 13.24
N ARG A 103 2.54 3.56 12.72
CA ARG A 103 2.90 2.15 12.91
C ARG A 103 2.31 1.19 11.88
N GLY A 104 2.03 1.70 10.69
CA GLY A 104 1.60 0.82 9.61
C GLY A 104 2.73 0.00 9.02
N LEU A 105 2.37 -1.13 8.42
CA LEU A 105 3.26 -1.97 7.64
C LEU A 105 2.90 -1.83 6.17
N ILE A 106 3.85 -1.40 5.34
CA ILE A 106 3.64 -1.28 3.89
C ILE A 106 4.36 -2.44 3.21
N ILE A 107 3.61 -3.20 2.40
CA ILE A 107 4.20 -4.20 1.51
C ILE A 107 4.39 -3.56 0.13
N THR A 108 5.58 -3.76 -0.43
CA THR A 108 5.97 -3.19 -1.73
C THR A 108 6.81 -4.18 -2.53
N SER A 109 6.82 -4.03 -3.84
CA SER A 109 7.79 -4.69 -4.72
C SER A 109 9.00 -3.81 -5.02
N ASP A 110 8.97 -2.53 -4.67
CA ASP A 110 10.07 -1.56 -4.85
C ASP A 110 10.33 -0.84 -3.53
N LYS A 111 11.46 -1.17 -2.90
CA LYS A 111 11.75 -0.67 -1.56
C LYS A 111 12.43 0.69 -1.49
N GLN A 112 13.07 1.16 -2.57
CA GLN A 112 13.99 2.30 -2.45
C GLN A 112 13.30 3.58 -2.00
N ASP A 113 12.29 4.00 -2.73
CA ASP A 113 11.59 5.25 -2.44
C ASP A 113 10.79 5.16 -1.14
N LEU A 114 10.11 4.05 -0.92
CA LEU A 114 9.32 3.85 0.31
C LEU A 114 10.20 3.77 1.55
N THR A 115 11.36 3.13 1.46
CA THR A 115 12.30 3.08 2.58
C THR A 115 12.84 4.48 2.92
N ALA A 116 13.15 5.28 1.92
CA ALA A 116 13.61 6.65 2.14
C ALA A 116 12.52 7.52 2.80
N LEU A 117 11.29 7.38 2.34
CA LEU A 117 10.15 8.10 2.92
C LEU A 117 9.88 7.64 4.35
N ALA A 118 9.87 6.33 4.59
CA ALA A 118 9.59 5.75 5.89
C ALA A 118 10.65 6.09 6.94
N ALA A 119 11.89 6.35 6.52
CA ALA A 119 12.97 6.75 7.43
C ALA A 119 12.65 8.05 8.20
N ASN A 120 11.77 8.89 7.65
CA ASN A 120 11.35 10.15 8.27
C ASN A 120 9.95 10.06 8.89
N ALA A 121 9.32 8.90 8.83
CA ALA A 121 7.95 8.69 9.32
C ALA A 121 7.95 8.07 10.72
N MET A 122 6.80 8.14 11.38
CA MET A 122 6.61 7.59 12.71
C MET A 122 6.24 6.11 12.66
N GLY A 123 7.23 5.26 12.88
CA GLY A 123 7.03 3.82 13.09
C GLY A 123 6.51 3.03 11.89
N VAL A 124 6.66 3.58 10.69
CA VAL A 124 6.23 2.88 9.47
C VAL A 124 7.28 1.85 9.08
N THR A 125 6.86 0.62 8.90
CA THR A 125 7.71 -0.51 8.49
C THR A 125 7.47 -0.83 7.02
N ILE A 126 8.56 -1.10 6.29
CA ILE A 126 8.50 -1.50 4.88
C ILE A 126 8.91 -2.97 4.77
N GLU A 127 8.08 -3.77 4.11
CA GLU A 127 8.39 -5.15 3.79
C GLU A 127 8.33 -5.35 2.28
N VAL A 128 9.38 -5.99 1.74
CA VAL A 128 9.54 -6.19 0.29
C VAL A 128 9.18 -7.61 -0.09
N ILE A 129 8.39 -7.74 -1.13
CA ILE A 129 8.02 -9.04 -1.71
C ILE A 129 8.75 -9.31 -3.01
#